data_15d6df675a9bfd10feadf5edc2a65f3a
#
_entry.id   15d6df675a9bfd10feadf5edc2a65f3a
#
_cell.length_a   1.000
_cell.length_b   1.000
_cell.length_c   1.000
_cell.angle_alpha   90.00
_cell.angle_beta   90.00
_cell.angle_gamma   90.00
#
_symmetry.space_group_name_H-M   'P 1'
#
loop_
_entity.id
_entity.type
_entity.pdbx_description
1 polymer ?
#
loop_
_entity_poly.entity_id
_entity_poly.type
_entity_poly.pdbx_seq_one_letter_code
_entity_poly.pdbx_strand_id
1 'polypeptide(L)'
;MKTHLDWSAYDTYGVGDAYAGIPATGGNYAKAVAVCMNNHQCQRDGKGVMCPSYRITHDPAHSTGARVKAFKAALNGEFGDQPFAHPDLAAAMDLCVSCKGCKKECPSAVDMTLIKTEYLAQRNEAQGLPRRAGLFGRLPEWLYRRRGPLARLVGWRNASPLLRRFAERWLGLSAARPIPLPASRPFAAECSGEMPAGCGQRGKVVLFVDTFTHYYAPEVATAALAVLTAGGYEVEVLRPAADDGEPERPLCCGRTYLSQGMVDAAKLEGRRVMAALAPALAAGTPIVGLEPSCLLALRDEFYSLSLGPGVAQLGKQAFLFEEFLMREGNKG
;
A
#
# COMPACT_ATOMS: atom_id res chain seq x y z
N MET A 1 8.46 -20.73 -11.70
CA MET A 1 8.82 -19.41 -11.15
C MET A 1 8.42 -19.37 -9.68
N LYS A 2 9.31 -18.97 -8.76
CA LYS A 2 8.97 -18.72 -7.35
C LYS A 2 8.35 -17.32 -7.23
N THR A 3 7.22 -17.21 -6.56
CA THR A 3 6.55 -15.92 -6.33
C THR A 3 6.91 -15.35 -4.95
N HIS A 4 6.91 -14.04 -4.83
CA HIS A 4 7.16 -13.33 -3.57
C HIS A 4 5.87 -13.15 -2.76
N LEU A 5 4.74 -12.96 -3.47
CA LEU A 5 3.41 -12.83 -2.88
C LEU A 5 2.69 -14.18 -2.82
N ASP A 6 1.68 -14.25 -1.97
CA ASP A 6 0.73 -15.36 -1.91
C ASP A 6 -0.36 -15.19 -2.97
N TRP A 7 -0.45 -16.16 -3.85
CA TRP A 7 -1.42 -16.21 -4.95
C TRP A 7 -2.44 -17.33 -4.77
N SER A 8 -2.57 -17.89 -3.57
CA SER A 8 -3.49 -19.00 -3.27
C SER A 8 -4.96 -18.66 -3.56
N ALA A 9 -5.33 -17.37 -3.51
CA ALA A 9 -6.65 -16.90 -3.91
C ALA A 9 -7.03 -17.28 -5.36
N TYR A 10 -6.06 -17.68 -6.18
CA TYR A 10 -6.25 -18.11 -7.56
C TYR A 10 -6.08 -19.64 -7.76
N ASP A 11 -5.96 -20.44 -6.70
CA ASP A 11 -5.75 -21.89 -6.79
C ASP A 11 -6.81 -22.58 -7.65
N THR A 12 -8.07 -22.24 -7.45
CA THR A 12 -9.21 -22.83 -8.14
C THR A 12 -9.55 -22.14 -9.46
N TYR A 13 -8.85 -21.07 -9.82
CA TYR A 13 -9.12 -20.32 -11.04
C TYR A 13 -8.71 -21.14 -12.28
N GLY A 14 -9.62 -21.27 -13.25
CA GLY A 14 -9.39 -22.03 -14.48
C GLY A 14 -9.38 -23.56 -14.32
N VAL A 15 -9.76 -24.08 -13.16
CA VAL A 15 -9.92 -25.54 -12.95
C VAL A 15 -11.23 -26.01 -13.57
N GLY A 16 -11.12 -26.94 -14.54
CA GLY A 16 -12.27 -27.50 -15.22
C GLY A 16 -12.73 -26.75 -16.47
N ASP A 17 -12.29 -25.55 -16.70
CA ASP A 17 -12.53 -24.80 -17.92
C ASP A 17 -11.30 -24.85 -18.84
N ALA A 18 -11.54 -25.03 -20.13
CA ALA A 18 -10.52 -24.79 -21.16
C ALA A 18 -10.24 -23.29 -21.23
N TYR A 19 -9.69 -22.72 -20.16
CA TYR A 19 -9.39 -21.28 -20.09
C TYR A 19 -8.24 -20.98 -21.05
N ALA A 20 -8.62 -20.66 -22.28
CA ALA A 20 -7.70 -20.25 -23.32
C ALA A 20 -6.98 -18.98 -22.83
N GLY A 21 -5.69 -19.11 -22.54
CA GLY A 21 -4.86 -17.94 -22.27
C GLY A 21 -4.23 -17.84 -20.89
N ILE A 22 -4.26 -18.89 -20.06
CA ILE A 22 -3.36 -18.97 -18.90
C ILE A 22 -1.96 -19.27 -19.43
N PRO A 23 -0.96 -18.41 -19.14
CA PRO A 23 0.42 -18.65 -19.54
C PRO A 23 0.99 -19.96 -19.01
N ALA A 24 1.92 -20.55 -19.76
CA ALA A 24 2.51 -21.84 -19.42
C ALA A 24 3.36 -21.82 -18.15
N THR A 25 3.93 -20.66 -17.80
CA THR A 25 4.75 -20.46 -16.61
C THR A 25 4.13 -19.47 -15.65
N GLY A 26 4.52 -19.51 -14.36
CA GLY A 26 4.05 -18.56 -13.35
C GLY A 26 2.99 -19.09 -12.40
N GLY A 27 2.43 -20.28 -12.60
CA GLY A 27 1.47 -20.90 -11.68
C GLY A 27 0.27 -19.99 -11.39
N ASN A 28 -0.07 -19.80 -10.12
CA ASN A 28 -1.21 -18.97 -9.73
C ASN A 28 -1.05 -17.48 -10.08
N TYR A 29 0.17 -16.97 -10.15
CA TYR A 29 0.42 -15.64 -10.69
C TYR A 29 -0.01 -15.53 -12.16
N ALA A 30 0.28 -16.53 -12.97
CA ALA A 30 -0.19 -16.58 -14.36
C ALA A 30 -1.72 -16.63 -14.45
N LYS A 31 -2.38 -17.36 -13.54
CA LYS A 31 -3.84 -17.37 -13.44
C LYS A 31 -4.38 -15.96 -13.10
N ALA A 32 -3.77 -15.26 -12.15
CA ALA A 32 -4.14 -13.89 -11.80
C ALA A 32 -4.00 -12.92 -12.97
N VAL A 33 -2.96 -13.07 -13.79
CA VAL A 33 -2.79 -12.32 -15.03
C VAL A 33 -3.88 -12.69 -16.05
N ALA A 34 -4.26 -13.97 -16.13
CA ALA A 34 -5.20 -14.49 -17.11
C ALA A 34 -6.67 -14.12 -16.85
N VAL A 35 -7.05 -13.63 -15.66
CA VAL A 35 -8.45 -13.22 -15.38
C VAL A 35 -9.00 -12.18 -16.36
N CYS A 36 -8.13 -11.44 -17.04
CA CYS A 36 -8.54 -10.45 -18.03
C CYS A 36 -9.14 -11.11 -19.28
N MET A 37 -10.43 -10.92 -19.49
CA MET A 37 -11.18 -11.41 -20.66
C MET A 37 -11.18 -10.42 -21.84
N ASN A 38 -10.30 -9.42 -21.84
CA ASN A 38 -10.16 -8.42 -22.92
C ASN A 38 -11.48 -7.69 -23.28
N ASN A 39 -12.30 -7.36 -22.28
CA ASN A 39 -13.59 -6.69 -22.44
C ASN A 39 -13.50 -5.18 -22.72
N HIS A 40 -12.30 -4.63 -22.81
CA HIS A 40 -11.98 -3.23 -23.10
C HIS A 40 -12.57 -2.17 -22.13
N GLN A 41 -13.10 -2.56 -20.97
CA GLN A 41 -13.61 -1.63 -19.97
C GLN A 41 -12.52 -0.64 -19.49
N CYS A 42 -11.24 -1.05 -19.50
CA CYS A 42 -10.12 -0.19 -19.17
C CYS A 42 -9.77 0.86 -20.25
N GLN A 43 -10.49 0.89 -21.36
CA GLN A 43 -10.32 1.84 -22.46
C GLN A 43 -11.57 2.73 -22.65
N ARG A 44 -12.33 2.94 -21.57
CA ARG A 44 -13.54 3.77 -21.61
C ARG A 44 -13.30 5.09 -20.88
N ASP A 45 -13.79 6.18 -21.47
CA ASP A 45 -13.76 7.54 -20.90
C ASP A 45 -15.02 7.86 -20.06
N GLY A 46 -15.81 6.85 -19.69
CA GLY A 46 -17.04 7.02 -18.93
C GLY A 46 -16.82 7.37 -17.46
N LYS A 47 -17.88 7.19 -16.66
CA LYS A 47 -17.83 7.34 -15.20
C LYS A 47 -16.86 6.32 -14.59
N GLY A 48 -16.26 6.66 -13.45
CA GLY A 48 -15.33 5.80 -12.71
C GLY A 48 -13.89 6.31 -12.77
N VAL A 49 -12.95 5.51 -12.21
CA VAL A 49 -11.54 5.88 -12.06
C VAL A 49 -10.58 4.93 -12.75
N MET A 50 -11.06 3.84 -13.37
CA MET A 50 -10.22 2.80 -13.95
C MET A 50 -9.31 3.35 -15.05
N CYS A 51 -8.04 2.94 -15.00
CA CYS A 51 -6.97 3.29 -15.92
C CYS A 51 -6.76 4.80 -16.13
N PRO A 52 -6.33 5.56 -15.08
CA PRO A 52 -6.01 6.98 -15.24
C PRO A 52 -4.99 7.25 -16.35
N SER A 53 -4.03 6.33 -16.56
CA SER A 53 -3.04 6.45 -17.63
C SER A 53 -3.67 6.44 -19.03
N TYR A 54 -4.61 5.53 -19.27
CA TYR A 54 -5.34 5.52 -20.55
C TYR A 54 -6.17 6.80 -20.72
N ARG A 55 -6.89 7.22 -19.67
CA ARG A 55 -7.77 8.42 -19.73
C ARG A 55 -7.02 9.70 -20.05
N ILE A 56 -5.74 9.80 -19.69
CA ILE A 56 -4.91 10.97 -19.99
C ILE A 56 -4.29 10.88 -21.38
N THR A 57 -3.85 9.69 -21.78
CA THR A 57 -3.08 9.51 -23.03
C THR A 57 -3.92 9.10 -24.21
N HIS A 58 -5.10 8.51 -23.98
CA HIS A 58 -5.95 7.84 -24.98
C HIS A 58 -5.21 6.78 -25.79
N ASP A 59 -4.05 6.33 -25.31
CA ASP A 59 -3.26 5.27 -25.92
C ASP A 59 -3.64 3.90 -25.32
N PRO A 60 -4.16 2.95 -26.13
CA PRO A 60 -4.47 1.61 -25.66
C PRO A 60 -3.30 0.89 -24.96
N ALA A 61 -2.05 1.19 -25.32
CA ALA A 61 -0.86 0.64 -24.69
C ALA A 61 -0.79 0.95 -23.16
N HIS A 62 -1.39 2.03 -22.72
CA HIS A 62 -1.43 2.43 -21.31
C HIS A 62 -2.63 1.90 -20.53
N SER A 63 -3.40 0.97 -21.12
CA SER A 63 -4.54 0.33 -20.48
C SER A 63 -4.15 -0.92 -19.67
N THR A 64 -5.03 -1.34 -18.75
CA THR A 64 -4.88 -2.61 -18.01
C THR A 64 -4.79 -3.81 -18.95
N GLY A 65 -5.63 -3.84 -20.01
CA GLY A 65 -5.63 -4.93 -20.99
C GLY A 65 -4.30 -5.06 -21.73
N ALA A 66 -3.68 -3.96 -22.14
CA ALA A 66 -2.37 -3.98 -22.78
C ALA A 66 -1.28 -4.50 -21.83
N ARG A 67 -1.31 -4.09 -20.55
CA ARG A 67 -0.40 -4.59 -19.52
C ARG A 67 -0.54 -6.10 -19.32
N VAL A 68 -1.78 -6.60 -19.25
CA VAL A 68 -2.03 -8.06 -19.19
C VAL A 68 -1.46 -8.78 -20.41
N LYS A 69 -1.59 -8.23 -21.62
CA LYS A 69 -1.00 -8.82 -22.82
C LYS A 69 0.53 -8.90 -22.70
N ALA A 70 1.18 -7.84 -22.25
CA ALA A 70 2.62 -7.84 -22.03
C ALA A 70 3.06 -8.88 -20.97
N PHE A 71 2.30 -9.04 -19.88
CA PHE A 71 2.57 -10.09 -18.89
C PHE A 71 2.36 -11.50 -19.45
N LYS A 72 1.32 -11.73 -20.27
CA LYS A 72 1.10 -13.02 -20.92
C LYS A 72 2.27 -13.36 -21.84
N ALA A 73 2.74 -12.42 -22.66
CA ALA A 73 3.91 -12.58 -23.51
C ALA A 73 5.17 -12.94 -22.69
N ALA A 74 5.42 -12.20 -21.60
CA ALA A 74 6.52 -12.48 -20.69
C ALA A 74 6.46 -13.90 -20.09
N LEU A 75 5.31 -14.32 -19.60
CA LEU A 75 5.11 -15.64 -18.97
C LEU A 75 5.07 -16.78 -19.97
N ASN A 76 4.82 -16.51 -21.24
CA ASN A 76 4.91 -17.49 -22.34
C ASN A 76 6.34 -17.59 -22.93
N GLY A 77 7.31 -16.83 -22.41
CA GLY A 77 8.71 -16.90 -22.83
C GLY A 77 9.04 -16.06 -24.06
N GLU A 78 8.12 -15.19 -24.54
CA GLU A 78 8.37 -14.34 -25.71
C GLU A 78 9.46 -13.28 -25.45
N PHE A 79 9.77 -12.99 -24.18
CA PHE A 79 10.80 -12.03 -23.78
C PHE A 79 12.12 -12.68 -23.32
N GLY A 80 12.32 -13.98 -23.65
CA GLY A 80 13.56 -14.70 -23.36
C GLY A 80 13.72 -15.07 -21.88
N ASP A 81 14.98 -15.30 -21.44
CA ASP A 81 15.30 -15.89 -20.13
C ASP A 81 15.02 -14.98 -18.93
N GLN A 82 14.99 -13.65 -19.14
CA GLN A 82 14.74 -12.68 -18.09
C GLN A 82 13.52 -11.80 -18.40
N PRO A 83 12.32 -12.39 -18.48
CA PRO A 83 11.15 -11.68 -19.00
C PRO A 83 10.75 -10.46 -18.17
N PHE A 84 10.99 -10.48 -16.85
CA PHE A 84 10.66 -9.35 -15.96
C PHE A 84 11.67 -8.20 -16.04
N ALA A 85 12.83 -8.43 -16.65
CA ALA A 85 13.83 -7.41 -16.93
C ALA A 85 13.66 -6.75 -18.31
N HIS A 86 12.72 -7.26 -19.15
CA HIS A 86 12.55 -6.82 -20.53
C HIS A 86 12.01 -5.36 -20.58
N PRO A 87 12.58 -4.49 -21.46
CA PRO A 87 12.21 -3.09 -21.53
C PRO A 87 10.74 -2.86 -21.91
N ASP A 88 10.17 -3.69 -22.78
CA ASP A 88 8.76 -3.53 -23.20
C ASP A 88 7.78 -3.76 -22.02
N LEU A 89 8.09 -4.72 -21.14
CA LEU A 89 7.30 -4.92 -19.93
C LEU A 89 7.44 -3.73 -18.96
N ALA A 90 8.66 -3.19 -18.85
CA ALA A 90 8.90 -1.99 -18.05
C ALA A 90 8.12 -0.79 -18.59
N ALA A 91 8.17 -0.54 -19.89
CA ALA A 91 7.44 0.54 -20.55
C ALA A 91 5.91 0.40 -20.34
N ALA A 92 5.36 -0.81 -20.48
CA ALA A 92 3.94 -1.06 -20.24
C ALA A 92 3.53 -0.72 -18.80
N MET A 93 4.45 -0.85 -17.83
CA MET A 93 4.17 -0.63 -16.40
C MET A 93 4.46 0.78 -15.89
N ASP A 94 5.23 1.58 -16.62
CA ASP A 94 5.71 2.90 -16.17
C ASP A 94 4.57 3.84 -15.75
N LEU A 95 3.53 3.96 -16.55
CA LEU A 95 2.40 4.84 -16.26
C LEU A 95 1.33 4.20 -15.36
N CYS A 96 1.51 2.97 -14.88
CA CYS A 96 0.60 2.37 -13.92
C CYS A 96 0.82 2.97 -12.53
N VAL A 97 -0.14 3.75 -12.05
CA VAL A 97 -0.09 4.40 -10.73
C VAL A 97 -0.62 3.54 -9.59
N SER A 98 -0.89 2.26 -9.84
CA SER A 98 -1.39 1.31 -8.82
C SER A 98 -2.65 1.79 -8.07
N CYS A 99 -3.57 2.42 -8.77
CA CYS A 99 -4.79 3.02 -8.20
C CYS A 99 -5.88 2.02 -7.82
N LYS A 100 -5.72 0.73 -8.13
CA LYS A 100 -6.72 -0.35 -7.91
C LYS A 100 -8.07 -0.18 -8.62
N GLY A 101 -8.25 0.84 -9.44
CA GLY A 101 -9.48 1.02 -10.21
C GLY A 101 -9.86 -0.23 -11.05
N CYS A 102 -8.87 -0.93 -11.60
CA CYS A 102 -9.09 -2.17 -12.33
C CYS A 102 -9.63 -3.32 -11.43
N LYS A 103 -9.18 -3.45 -10.20
CA LYS A 103 -9.72 -4.45 -9.25
C LYS A 103 -11.19 -4.17 -8.91
N LYS A 104 -11.57 -2.89 -8.80
CA LYS A 104 -12.90 -2.47 -8.37
C LYS A 104 -13.91 -2.38 -9.52
N GLU A 105 -13.50 -1.88 -10.67
CA GLU A 105 -14.42 -1.50 -11.75
C GLU A 105 -14.38 -2.47 -12.96
N CYS A 106 -13.32 -3.28 -13.08
CA CYS A 106 -13.30 -4.29 -14.14
C CYS A 106 -14.19 -5.49 -13.77
N PRO A 107 -15.10 -5.93 -14.63
CA PRO A 107 -15.92 -7.12 -14.37
C PRO A 107 -15.09 -8.38 -14.05
N SER A 108 -13.87 -8.46 -14.59
CA SER A 108 -12.93 -9.56 -14.31
C SER A 108 -12.06 -9.29 -13.05
N ALA A 109 -12.28 -8.19 -12.35
CA ALA A 109 -11.57 -7.82 -11.12
C ALA A 109 -10.02 -7.93 -11.19
N VAL A 110 -9.41 -7.53 -12.31
CA VAL A 110 -7.96 -7.64 -12.53
C VAL A 110 -7.20 -6.85 -11.47
N ASP A 111 -6.47 -7.48 -10.58
CA ASP A 111 -5.63 -6.79 -9.59
C ASP A 111 -4.25 -6.44 -10.17
N MET A 112 -4.23 -5.43 -11.05
CA MET A 112 -2.99 -4.97 -11.66
C MET A 112 -2.00 -4.40 -10.62
N THR A 113 -2.45 -3.92 -9.48
CA THR A 113 -1.58 -3.43 -8.42
C THR A 113 -0.77 -4.55 -7.79
N LEU A 114 -1.43 -5.67 -7.48
CA LEU A 114 -0.77 -6.84 -6.94
C LEU A 114 0.17 -7.48 -7.98
N ILE A 115 -0.31 -7.59 -9.23
CA ILE A 115 0.51 -8.05 -10.37
C ILE A 115 1.77 -7.20 -10.53
N LYS A 116 1.64 -5.87 -10.43
CA LYS A 116 2.79 -4.94 -10.50
C LYS A 116 3.76 -5.11 -9.33
N THR A 117 3.26 -5.34 -8.13
CA THR A 117 4.11 -5.56 -6.95
C THR A 117 4.98 -6.80 -7.14
N GLU A 118 4.39 -7.92 -7.58
CA GLU A 118 5.13 -9.15 -7.91
C GLU A 118 6.16 -8.90 -9.03
N TYR A 119 5.74 -8.22 -10.10
CA TYR A 119 6.64 -7.85 -11.20
C TYR A 119 7.86 -7.06 -10.70
N LEU A 120 7.64 -6.05 -9.84
CA LEU A 120 8.74 -5.25 -9.32
C LEU A 120 9.67 -6.07 -8.41
N ALA A 121 9.12 -7.03 -7.63
CA ALA A 121 9.92 -7.92 -6.81
C ALA A 121 10.82 -8.83 -7.68
N GLN A 122 10.25 -9.46 -8.70
CA GLN A 122 10.98 -10.30 -9.66
C GLN A 122 12.06 -9.51 -10.41
N ARG A 123 11.73 -8.29 -10.84
CA ARG A 123 12.68 -7.39 -11.50
C ARG A 123 13.82 -6.98 -10.56
N ASN A 124 13.52 -6.65 -9.31
CA ASN A 124 14.52 -6.27 -8.32
C ASN A 124 15.44 -7.44 -7.98
N GLU A 125 14.95 -8.68 -7.99
CA GLU A 125 15.77 -9.88 -7.82
C GLU A 125 16.74 -10.05 -9.01
N ALA A 126 16.27 -9.82 -10.24
CA ALA A 126 17.07 -9.98 -11.45
C ALA A 126 18.09 -8.85 -11.69
N GLN A 127 17.72 -7.60 -11.42
CA GLN A 127 18.50 -6.40 -11.78
C GLN A 127 19.03 -5.59 -10.59
N GLY A 128 18.66 -5.98 -9.36
CA GLY A 128 18.90 -5.18 -8.15
C GLY A 128 17.89 -4.07 -7.94
N LEU A 129 17.80 -3.59 -6.71
CA LEU A 129 16.88 -2.53 -6.32
C LEU A 129 17.36 -1.16 -6.81
N PRO A 130 16.59 -0.42 -7.63
CA PRO A 130 16.97 0.92 -8.06
C PRO A 130 17.12 1.87 -6.86
N ARG A 131 18.12 2.78 -6.92
CA ARG A 131 18.39 3.75 -5.83
C ARG A 131 17.16 4.54 -5.40
N ARG A 132 16.39 5.01 -6.37
CA ARG A 132 15.13 5.73 -6.12
C ARG A 132 14.10 4.85 -5.40
N ALA A 133 13.95 3.61 -5.83
CA ALA A 133 13.04 2.65 -5.21
C ALA A 133 13.44 2.36 -3.75
N GLY A 134 14.75 2.19 -3.49
CA GLY A 134 15.28 2.02 -2.15
C GLY A 134 15.04 3.25 -1.25
N LEU A 135 15.15 4.47 -1.80
CA LEU A 135 14.87 5.69 -1.05
C LEU A 135 13.41 5.79 -0.63
N PHE A 136 12.47 5.60 -1.56
CA PHE A 136 11.04 5.72 -1.26
C PHE A 136 10.50 4.51 -0.48
N GLY A 137 10.94 3.31 -0.78
CA GLY A 137 10.52 2.11 -0.08
C GLY A 137 10.87 2.16 1.40
N ARG A 138 12.09 2.57 1.73
CA ARG A 138 12.60 2.66 3.11
C ARG A 138 12.29 3.99 3.80
N LEU A 139 11.38 4.79 3.28
CA LEU A 139 11.02 6.07 3.88
C LEU A 139 10.62 5.95 5.37
N PRO A 140 9.85 4.93 5.83
CA PRO A 140 9.52 4.77 7.25
C PRO A 140 10.77 4.63 8.14
N GLU A 141 11.78 3.88 7.70
CA GLU A 141 13.06 3.72 8.43
C GLU A 141 13.85 5.02 8.47
N TRP A 142 13.91 5.75 7.35
CA TRP A 142 14.60 7.04 7.27
C TRP A 142 13.97 8.08 8.18
N LEU A 143 12.64 8.13 8.23
CA LEU A 143 11.90 9.04 9.10
C LEU A 143 12.13 8.73 10.57
N TYR A 144 12.16 7.47 10.95
CA TYR A 144 12.46 7.07 12.31
C TYR A 144 13.91 7.39 12.71
N ARG A 145 14.89 6.86 11.94
CA ARG A 145 16.30 6.91 12.32
C ARG A 145 16.98 8.24 12.04
N ARG A 146 16.55 8.98 11.02
CA ARG A 146 17.27 10.16 10.50
C ARG A 146 16.35 11.32 10.10
N ARG A 147 15.22 11.50 10.75
CA ARG A 147 14.26 12.56 10.42
C ARG A 147 14.89 13.95 10.33
N GLY A 148 15.66 14.37 11.34
CA GLY A 148 16.29 15.70 11.38
C GLY A 148 17.25 15.95 10.22
N PRO A 149 18.26 15.09 9.97
CA PRO A 149 19.11 15.16 8.77
C PRO A 149 18.32 15.11 7.47
N LEU A 150 17.32 14.25 7.36
CA LEU A 150 16.46 14.14 6.17
C LEU A 150 15.71 15.46 5.92
N ALA A 151 15.09 16.03 6.95
CA ALA A 151 14.37 17.30 6.84
C ALA A 151 15.29 18.44 6.38
N ARG A 152 16.52 18.52 6.92
CA ARG A 152 17.51 19.52 6.50
C ARG A 152 17.92 19.33 5.04
N LEU A 153 18.22 18.10 4.63
CA LEU A 153 18.61 17.78 3.24
C LEU A 153 17.49 18.14 2.27
N VAL A 154 16.26 17.76 2.58
CA VAL A 154 15.07 18.10 1.78
C VAL A 154 14.85 19.61 1.77
N GLY A 155 15.03 20.30 2.89
CA GLY A 155 14.93 21.76 2.99
C GLY A 155 15.94 22.47 2.07
N TRP A 156 17.22 22.07 2.11
CA TRP A 156 18.26 22.62 1.22
C TRP A 156 17.94 22.35 -0.26
N ARG A 157 17.53 21.13 -0.57
CA ARG A 157 17.10 20.78 -1.94
C ARG A 157 15.94 21.68 -2.38
N ASN A 158 14.94 21.89 -1.53
CA ASN A 158 13.77 22.72 -1.86
C ASN A 158 14.12 24.21 -2.02
N ALA A 159 15.10 24.72 -1.28
CA ALA A 159 15.54 26.12 -1.34
C ALA A 159 16.42 26.42 -2.56
N SER A 160 17.17 25.45 -3.09
CA SER A 160 18.17 25.66 -4.15
C SER A 160 17.71 25.09 -5.49
N PRO A 161 17.57 25.91 -6.55
CA PRO A 161 17.27 25.44 -7.90
C PRO A 161 18.32 24.47 -8.46
N LEU A 162 19.60 24.66 -8.11
CA LEU A 162 20.69 23.79 -8.54
C LEU A 162 20.57 22.40 -7.90
N LEU A 163 20.29 22.35 -6.60
CA LEU A 163 20.08 21.06 -5.90
C LEU A 163 18.81 20.35 -6.40
N ARG A 164 17.76 21.10 -6.78
CA ARG A 164 16.57 20.50 -7.40
C ARG A 164 16.94 19.81 -8.72
N ARG A 165 17.67 20.49 -9.62
CA ARG A 165 18.12 19.92 -10.91
C ARG A 165 19.07 18.74 -10.72
N PHE A 166 19.97 18.83 -9.75
CA PHE A 166 20.85 17.72 -9.41
C PHE A 166 20.07 16.51 -8.93
N ALA A 167 19.12 16.67 -8.00
CA ALA A 167 18.26 15.61 -7.51
C ALA A 167 17.37 15.01 -8.62
N GLU A 168 16.92 15.81 -9.57
CA GLU A 168 16.18 15.34 -10.73
C GLU A 168 17.04 14.47 -11.63
N ARG A 169 18.27 14.92 -11.95
CA ARG A 169 19.18 14.20 -12.84
C ARG A 169 19.66 12.86 -12.26
N TRP A 170 19.91 12.79 -10.94
CA TRP A 170 20.54 11.64 -10.29
C TRP A 170 19.57 10.72 -9.55
N LEU A 171 18.48 11.26 -9.05
CA LEU A 171 17.49 10.52 -8.26
C LEU A 171 16.09 10.48 -8.91
N GLY A 172 15.89 11.17 -10.03
CA GLY A 172 14.59 11.27 -10.69
C GLY A 172 13.55 12.05 -9.85
N LEU A 173 13.99 12.96 -8.96
CA LEU A 173 13.12 13.76 -8.12
C LEU A 173 12.82 15.10 -8.81
N SER A 174 11.61 15.26 -9.34
CA SER A 174 11.22 16.42 -10.14
C SER A 174 11.67 17.75 -9.53
N ALA A 175 12.37 18.58 -10.32
CA ALA A 175 12.78 19.92 -9.91
C ALA A 175 11.61 20.89 -9.80
N ALA A 176 10.50 20.61 -10.49
CA ALA A 176 9.32 21.49 -10.54
C ALA A 176 8.54 21.54 -9.23
N ARG A 177 8.69 20.52 -8.35
CA ARG A 177 7.90 20.39 -7.12
C ARG A 177 8.78 20.35 -5.87
N PRO A 178 8.40 21.04 -4.79
CA PRO A 178 9.02 20.82 -3.49
C PRO A 178 8.67 19.40 -2.98
N ILE A 179 9.58 18.82 -2.21
CA ILE A 179 9.32 17.58 -1.47
C ILE A 179 8.73 18.00 -0.11
N PRO A 180 7.65 17.35 0.36
CA PRO A 180 7.11 17.60 1.68
C PRO A 180 8.18 17.45 2.78
N LEU A 181 8.16 18.35 3.76
CA LEU A 181 9.03 18.28 4.93
C LEU A 181 8.30 17.53 6.05
N PRO A 182 8.97 16.60 6.75
CA PRO A 182 8.38 16.03 7.95
C PRO A 182 8.15 17.12 9.00
N ALA A 183 7.10 16.95 9.79
CA ALA A 183 6.76 17.83 10.90
C ALA A 183 7.93 17.93 11.90
N SER A 184 8.10 19.11 12.48
CA SER A 184 9.15 19.34 13.49
C SER A 184 8.96 18.46 14.72
N ARG A 185 7.72 18.22 15.11
CA ARG A 185 7.31 17.30 16.17
C ARG A 185 6.40 16.22 15.56
N PRO A 186 6.81 14.94 15.58
CA PRO A 186 5.92 13.86 15.19
C PRO A 186 4.75 13.73 16.15
N PHE A 187 3.75 12.97 15.75
CA PHE A 187 2.64 12.64 16.65
C PHE A 187 3.17 11.97 17.93
N ALA A 188 2.78 12.51 19.07
CA ALA A 188 2.98 11.92 20.38
C ALA A 188 1.59 11.69 20.98
N ALA A 189 1.30 10.44 21.32
CA ALA A 189 0.09 10.10 22.05
C ALA A 189 0.30 10.50 23.52
N GLU A 190 0.35 11.79 23.81
CA GLU A 190 0.29 12.29 25.16
C GLU A 190 -1.20 12.35 25.55
N CYS A 191 -1.67 11.34 26.27
CA CYS A 191 -2.88 11.51 27.08
C CYS A 191 -2.52 12.40 28.28
N SER A 192 -2.20 13.67 28.00
CA SER A 192 -1.98 14.67 29.03
C SER A 192 -3.33 15.28 29.42
N GLY A 193 -4.06 14.60 30.29
CA GLY A 193 -5.30 15.09 30.85
C GLY A 193 -6.09 13.98 31.52
N GLU A 194 -6.87 14.35 32.53
CA GLU A 194 -7.92 13.48 33.06
C GLU A 194 -8.84 13.05 31.93
N MET A 195 -9.15 11.76 31.84
CA MET A 195 -10.08 11.27 30.83
C MET A 195 -11.42 12.00 31.01
N PRO A 196 -11.98 12.57 29.92
CA PRO A 196 -13.25 13.27 30.00
C PRO A 196 -14.32 12.39 30.66
N ALA A 197 -15.20 13.00 31.48
CA ALA A 197 -16.36 12.30 32.02
C ALA A 197 -17.17 11.67 30.88
N GLY A 198 -17.38 10.34 30.95
CA GLY A 198 -18.06 9.59 29.88
C GLY A 198 -17.13 8.88 28.88
N CYS A 199 -15.81 9.02 29.01
CA CYS A 199 -14.86 8.23 28.22
C CYS A 199 -15.08 6.73 28.47
N GLY A 200 -15.14 5.94 27.38
CA GLY A 200 -15.33 4.49 27.44
C GLY A 200 -16.79 4.03 27.51
N GLN A 201 -17.78 4.92 27.64
CA GLN A 201 -19.20 4.52 27.67
C GLN A 201 -19.68 3.86 26.36
N ARG A 202 -19.06 4.22 25.22
CA ARG A 202 -19.33 3.62 23.90
C ARG A 202 -18.41 2.47 23.54
N GLY A 203 -17.52 2.07 24.49
CA GLY A 203 -16.59 0.98 24.31
C GLY A 203 -15.20 1.43 23.87
N LYS A 204 -14.36 0.45 23.51
CA LYS A 204 -12.96 0.64 23.14
C LYS A 204 -12.76 0.69 21.64
N VAL A 205 -11.81 1.52 21.19
CA VAL A 205 -11.37 1.60 19.79
C VAL A 205 -9.85 1.70 19.72
N VAL A 206 -9.24 1.04 18.75
CA VAL A 206 -7.81 1.16 18.46
C VAL A 206 -7.60 2.16 17.34
N LEU A 207 -6.78 3.17 17.58
CA LEU A 207 -6.38 4.15 16.56
C LEU A 207 -5.02 3.74 15.95
N PHE A 208 -5.04 3.37 14.70
CA PHE A 208 -3.85 3.09 13.90
C PHE A 208 -3.32 4.38 13.27
N VAL A 209 -2.26 4.95 13.83
CA VAL A 209 -1.57 6.14 13.28
C VAL A 209 -0.46 5.67 12.35
N ASP A 210 -0.69 5.81 11.07
CA ASP A 210 0.27 5.42 10.03
C ASP A 210 1.51 6.33 9.96
N THR A 211 2.53 5.89 9.21
CA THR A 211 3.79 6.60 9.04
C THR A 211 3.61 8.05 8.54
N PHE A 212 2.70 8.29 7.60
CA PHE A 212 2.54 9.61 7.01
C PHE A 212 1.82 10.55 7.96
N THR A 213 0.75 10.10 8.58
CA THR A 213 0.05 10.85 9.63
C THR A 213 0.99 11.13 10.81
N HIS A 214 1.79 10.15 11.23
CA HIS A 214 2.72 10.30 12.34
C HIS A 214 3.79 11.38 12.08
N TYR A 215 4.38 11.40 10.88
CA TYR A 215 5.55 12.25 10.59
C TYR A 215 5.25 13.50 9.78
N TYR A 216 4.16 13.59 9.03
CA TYR A 216 3.87 14.71 8.14
C TYR A 216 2.60 15.48 8.49
N ALA A 217 1.64 14.85 9.17
CA ALA A 217 0.37 15.46 9.55
C ALA A 217 -0.06 15.02 10.96
N PRO A 218 0.79 15.25 12.01
CA PRO A 218 0.50 14.81 13.38
C PRO A 218 -0.77 15.46 13.96
N GLU A 219 -1.14 16.63 13.49
CA GLU A 219 -2.38 17.32 13.86
C GLU A 219 -3.63 16.54 13.48
N VAL A 220 -3.59 15.75 12.40
CA VAL A 220 -4.71 14.88 11.99
C VAL A 220 -4.92 13.76 13.01
N ALA A 221 -3.84 13.12 13.48
CA ALA A 221 -3.94 12.09 14.52
C ALA A 221 -4.44 12.66 15.84
N THR A 222 -3.96 13.86 16.21
CA THR A 222 -4.39 14.56 17.43
C THR A 222 -5.89 14.91 17.37
N ALA A 223 -6.35 15.42 16.23
CA ALA A 223 -7.76 15.73 16.02
C ALA A 223 -8.64 14.48 16.06
N ALA A 224 -8.21 13.40 15.41
CA ALA A 224 -8.94 12.12 15.41
C ALA A 224 -9.06 11.55 16.82
N LEU A 225 -7.98 11.56 17.60
CA LEU A 225 -7.98 11.15 19.00
C LEU A 225 -8.99 11.98 19.81
N ALA A 226 -8.97 13.30 19.66
CA ALA A 226 -9.91 14.19 20.36
C ALA A 226 -11.37 13.91 19.98
N VAL A 227 -11.67 13.72 18.70
CA VAL A 227 -13.04 13.44 18.23
C VAL A 227 -13.55 12.09 18.77
N LEU A 228 -12.73 11.03 18.70
CA LEU A 228 -13.12 9.71 19.22
C LEU A 228 -13.33 9.75 20.73
N THR A 229 -12.45 10.41 21.48
CA THR A 229 -12.58 10.57 22.94
C THR A 229 -13.83 11.38 23.31
N ALA A 230 -14.07 12.51 22.62
CA ALA A 230 -15.27 13.32 22.81
C ALA A 230 -16.54 12.56 22.42
N GLY A 231 -16.44 11.62 21.46
CA GLY A 231 -17.48 10.69 21.09
C GLY A 231 -17.77 9.60 22.13
N GLY A 232 -17.09 9.59 23.29
CA GLY A 232 -17.30 8.65 24.38
C GLY A 232 -16.55 7.32 24.24
N TYR A 233 -15.58 7.21 23.34
CA TYR A 233 -14.76 6.00 23.18
C TYR A 233 -13.51 6.04 24.08
N GLU A 234 -13.12 4.87 24.60
CA GLU A 234 -11.79 4.63 25.12
C GLU A 234 -10.85 4.39 23.92
N VAL A 235 -9.95 5.32 23.66
CA VAL A 235 -9.07 5.26 22.49
C VAL A 235 -7.70 4.74 22.87
N GLU A 236 -7.35 3.56 22.36
CA GLU A 236 -6.00 3.02 22.44
C GLU A 236 -5.23 3.36 21.14
N VAL A 237 -4.16 4.14 21.26
CA VAL A 237 -3.27 4.36 20.11
C VAL A 237 -2.38 3.14 19.92
N LEU A 238 -2.45 2.51 18.75
CA LEU A 238 -1.70 1.32 18.44
C LEU A 238 -0.19 1.56 18.53
N ARG A 239 0.48 0.74 19.33
CA ARG A 239 1.94 0.75 19.51
C ARG A 239 2.52 -0.62 19.13
N PRO A 240 3.82 -0.72 18.81
CA PRO A 240 4.47 -2.02 18.64
C PRO A 240 4.26 -2.92 19.86
N ALA A 241 4.22 -4.22 19.63
CA ALA A 241 4.15 -5.20 20.72
C ALA A 241 5.38 -5.09 21.64
N ALA A 242 5.23 -5.50 22.88
CA ALA A 242 6.30 -5.37 23.88
C ALA A 242 7.58 -6.15 23.55
N ASP A 243 7.45 -7.22 22.77
CA ASP A 243 8.53 -8.07 22.25
C ASP A 243 9.02 -7.68 20.86
N ASP A 244 8.54 -6.55 20.31
CA ASP A 244 9.02 -6.05 19.03
C ASP A 244 10.51 -5.67 19.08
N GLY A 245 11.28 -6.07 18.09
CA GLY A 245 12.71 -5.74 18.00
C GLY A 245 13.03 -4.24 17.91
N GLU A 246 12.04 -3.39 17.55
CA GLU A 246 12.16 -1.93 17.50
C GLU A 246 10.89 -1.29 18.13
N PRO A 247 10.70 -1.40 19.47
CA PRO A 247 9.46 -0.99 20.14
C PRO A 247 9.17 0.50 20.05
N GLU A 248 10.19 1.33 19.85
CA GLU A 248 10.06 2.78 19.68
C GLU A 248 9.77 3.20 18.23
N ARG A 249 9.90 2.29 17.28
CA ARG A 249 9.64 2.60 15.87
C ARG A 249 8.15 2.47 15.56
N PRO A 250 7.47 3.55 15.11
CA PRO A 250 6.07 3.49 14.75
C PRO A 250 5.76 2.35 13.76
N LEU A 251 4.57 1.79 13.87
CA LEU A 251 4.09 0.76 12.98
C LEU A 251 3.81 1.33 11.58
N CYS A 252 4.09 0.53 10.57
CA CYS A 252 3.86 0.87 9.17
C CYS A 252 3.02 -0.20 8.48
N CYS A 253 2.09 0.22 7.62
CA CYS A 253 1.31 -0.72 6.80
C CYS A 253 2.13 -1.48 5.73
N GLY A 254 3.40 -1.13 5.52
CA GLY A 254 4.24 -1.75 4.51
C GLY A 254 4.01 -1.25 3.07
N ARG A 255 3.07 -0.34 2.86
CA ARG A 255 2.67 0.12 1.51
C ARG A 255 3.82 0.74 0.70
N THR A 256 4.72 1.48 1.36
CA THR A 256 5.90 2.07 0.69
C THR A 256 6.81 1.00 0.12
N TYR A 257 7.03 -0.07 0.86
CA TYR A 257 7.83 -1.22 0.42
C TYR A 257 7.15 -1.96 -0.73
N LEU A 258 5.84 -2.25 -0.62
CA LEU A 258 5.07 -2.94 -1.67
C LEU A 258 5.10 -2.17 -3.00
N SER A 259 4.97 -0.85 -2.96
CA SER A 259 5.00 -0.01 -4.15
C SER A 259 6.33 -0.03 -4.91
N GLN A 260 7.39 -0.53 -4.27
CA GLN A 260 8.73 -0.67 -4.84
C GLN A 260 9.15 -2.15 -5.01
N GLY A 261 8.25 -3.11 -4.83
CA GLY A 261 8.55 -4.53 -4.94
C GLY A 261 9.42 -5.09 -3.82
N MET A 262 9.52 -4.41 -2.69
CA MET A 262 10.27 -4.85 -1.50
C MET A 262 9.38 -5.70 -0.59
N VAL A 263 8.93 -6.84 -1.12
CA VAL A 263 7.88 -7.68 -0.49
C VAL A 263 8.30 -8.20 0.87
N ASP A 264 9.55 -8.63 1.05
CA ASP A 264 10.02 -9.18 2.34
C ASP A 264 10.02 -8.12 3.44
N ALA A 265 10.41 -6.88 3.11
CA ALA A 265 10.33 -5.77 4.04
C ALA A 265 8.86 -5.45 4.40
N ALA A 266 7.95 -5.50 3.43
CA ALA A 266 6.53 -5.33 3.67
C ALA A 266 5.95 -6.44 4.57
N LYS A 267 6.36 -7.70 4.36
CA LYS A 267 5.99 -8.82 5.23
C LYS A 267 6.47 -8.61 6.67
N LEU A 268 7.67 -8.07 6.86
CA LEU A 268 8.18 -7.75 8.19
C LEU A 268 7.29 -6.71 8.88
N GLU A 269 6.97 -5.60 8.21
CA GLU A 269 6.06 -4.58 8.75
C GLU A 269 4.67 -5.17 9.03
N GLY A 270 4.15 -5.98 8.11
CA GLY A 270 2.86 -6.66 8.31
C GLY A 270 2.83 -7.54 9.55
N ARG A 271 3.90 -8.30 9.82
CA ARG A 271 4.01 -9.13 11.06
C ARG A 271 4.02 -8.25 12.32
N ARG A 272 4.75 -7.12 12.30
CA ARG A 272 4.75 -6.16 13.41
C ARG A 272 3.35 -5.63 13.70
N VAL A 273 2.62 -5.23 12.65
CA VAL A 273 1.23 -4.76 12.77
C VAL A 273 0.32 -5.86 13.29
N MET A 274 0.40 -7.09 12.76
CA MET A 274 -0.42 -8.21 13.21
C MET A 274 -0.14 -8.58 14.67
N ALA A 275 1.12 -8.58 15.09
CA ALA A 275 1.48 -8.82 16.49
C ALA A 275 0.90 -7.76 17.43
N ALA A 276 1.01 -6.48 17.07
CA ALA A 276 0.47 -5.37 17.84
C ALA A 276 -1.06 -5.40 17.92
N LEU A 277 -1.74 -5.83 16.86
CA LEU A 277 -3.19 -5.90 16.79
C LEU A 277 -3.78 -7.18 17.41
N ALA A 278 -2.98 -8.19 17.73
CA ALA A 278 -3.48 -9.48 18.19
C ALA A 278 -4.47 -9.39 19.38
N PRO A 279 -4.23 -8.57 20.42
CA PRO A 279 -5.19 -8.42 21.52
C PRO A 279 -6.51 -7.78 21.08
N ALA A 280 -6.44 -6.75 20.24
CA ALA A 280 -7.63 -6.06 19.72
C ALA A 280 -8.45 -6.97 18.80
N LEU A 281 -7.79 -7.76 17.95
CA LEU A 281 -8.44 -8.75 17.09
C LEU A 281 -9.16 -9.80 17.94
N ALA A 282 -8.53 -10.36 18.97
CA ALA A 282 -9.15 -11.33 19.85
C ALA A 282 -10.38 -10.77 20.60
N ALA A 283 -10.32 -9.50 20.99
CA ALA A 283 -11.42 -8.80 21.67
C ALA A 283 -12.54 -8.32 20.74
N GLY A 284 -12.37 -8.39 19.42
CA GLY A 284 -13.32 -7.84 18.47
C GLY A 284 -13.34 -6.30 18.43
N THR A 285 -12.28 -5.63 18.92
CA THR A 285 -12.20 -4.18 19.03
C THR A 285 -12.06 -3.54 17.64
N PRO A 286 -12.85 -2.51 17.30
CA PRO A 286 -12.68 -1.78 16.04
C PRO A 286 -11.31 -1.13 15.93
N ILE A 287 -10.74 -1.17 14.73
CA ILE A 287 -9.45 -0.56 14.38
C ILE A 287 -9.74 0.58 13.41
N VAL A 288 -9.38 1.79 13.79
CA VAL A 288 -9.64 3.00 12.99
C VAL A 288 -8.32 3.54 12.45
N GLY A 289 -8.24 3.77 11.16
CA GLY A 289 -7.09 4.38 10.50
C GLY A 289 -7.45 5.67 9.78
N LEU A 290 -6.47 6.53 9.61
CA LEU A 290 -6.63 7.90 9.16
C LEU A 290 -6.26 8.08 7.68
N GLU A 291 -5.22 7.39 7.21
CA GLU A 291 -4.75 7.46 5.84
C GLU A 291 -5.34 6.29 5.04
N PRO A 292 -6.20 6.57 4.01
CA PRO A 292 -6.92 5.52 3.28
C PRO A 292 -6.01 4.46 2.66
N SER A 293 -4.88 4.84 2.06
CA SER A 293 -4.00 3.87 1.40
C SER A 293 -3.30 2.97 2.41
N CYS A 294 -3.04 3.45 3.62
CA CYS A 294 -2.45 2.67 4.70
C CYS A 294 -3.47 1.71 5.33
N LEU A 295 -4.67 2.21 5.69
CA LEU A 295 -5.69 1.35 6.27
C LEU A 295 -6.20 0.32 5.28
N LEU A 296 -6.48 0.72 4.05
CA LEU A 296 -6.98 -0.21 3.03
C LEU A 296 -5.95 -1.29 2.66
N ALA A 297 -4.64 -1.06 2.87
CA ALA A 297 -3.65 -2.10 2.74
C ALA A 297 -3.85 -3.24 3.76
N LEU A 298 -4.33 -2.94 4.97
CA LEU A 298 -4.69 -3.95 5.99
C LEU A 298 -5.89 -4.80 5.55
N ARG A 299 -6.77 -4.24 4.73
CA ARG A 299 -8.00 -4.88 4.24
C ARG A 299 -7.83 -5.59 2.89
N ASP A 300 -6.69 -5.43 2.23
CA ASP A 300 -6.46 -5.92 0.87
C ASP A 300 -5.08 -6.57 0.72
N GLU A 301 -3.98 -5.82 0.64
CA GLU A 301 -2.65 -6.38 0.36
C GLU A 301 -2.19 -7.38 1.42
N PHE A 302 -2.60 -7.25 2.66
CA PHE A 302 -2.23 -8.16 3.76
C PHE A 302 -2.62 -9.61 3.49
N TYR A 303 -3.71 -9.86 2.74
CA TYR A 303 -4.10 -11.20 2.32
C TYR A 303 -3.04 -11.90 1.46
N SER A 304 -2.24 -11.11 0.73
CA SER A 304 -1.20 -11.65 -0.17
C SER A 304 0.19 -11.67 0.45
N LEU A 305 0.32 -11.31 1.75
CA LEU A 305 1.60 -11.27 2.46
C LEU A 305 1.88 -12.49 3.33
N SER A 306 0.99 -13.49 3.35
CA SER A 306 1.10 -14.71 4.18
C SER A 306 1.29 -14.39 5.68
N LEU A 307 0.47 -13.50 6.24
CA LEU A 307 0.55 -13.03 7.62
C LEU A 307 -0.29 -13.86 8.61
N GLY A 308 -0.84 -14.96 8.16
CA GLY A 308 -1.64 -15.88 8.98
C GLY A 308 -3.15 -15.59 8.98
N PRO A 309 -3.92 -16.42 9.72
CA PRO A 309 -5.40 -16.42 9.62
C PRO A 309 -6.06 -15.16 10.19
N GLY A 310 -5.40 -14.41 11.08
CA GLY A 310 -5.94 -13.18 11.66
C GLY A 310 -6.21 -12.05 10.67
N VAL A 311 -5.63 -12.14 9.45
CA VAL A 311 -5.83 -11.12 8.40
C VAL A 311 -7.30 -11.00 7.99
N ALA A 312 -8.02 -12.11 7.91
CA ALA A 312 -9.44 -12.10 7.56
C ALA A 312 -10.28 -11.38 8.62
N GLN A 313 -9.91 -11.51 9.89
CA GLN A 313 -10.56 -10.82 11.00
C GLN A 313 -10.19 -9.33 10.98
N LEU A 314 -8.92 -9.00 10.77
CA LEU A 314 -8.45 -7.63 10.61
C LEU A 314 -9.25 -6.89 9.51
N GLY A 315 -9.43 -7.52 8.34
CA GLY A 315 -10.20 -6.94 7.25
C GLY A 315 -11.65 -6.56 7.61
N LYS A 316 -12.25 -7.26 8.58
CA LYS A 316 -13.62 -6.98 9.08
C LYS A 316 -13.67 -5.93 10.20
N GLN A 317 -12.58 -5.75 10.93
CA GLN A 317 -12.49 -4.84 12.09
C GLN A 317 -11.79 -3.52 11.77
N ALA A 318 -11.15 -3.40 10.62
CA ALA A 318 -10.46 -2.20 10.18
C ALA A 318 -11.41 -1.26 9.42
N PHE A 319 -11.50 -0.01 9.87
CA PHE A 319 -12.37 1.03 9.32
C PHE A 319 -11.59 2.29 9.03
N LEU A 320 -11.91 2.97 7.93
CA LEU A 320 -11.55 4.37 7.79
C LEU A 320 -12.24 5.19 8.88
N PHE A 321 -11.65 6.32 9.25
CA PHE A 321 -12.21 7.18 10.29
C PHE A 321 -13.66 7.56 9.98
N GLU A 322 -13.95 7.96 8.75
CA GLU A 322 -15.27 8.33 8.28
C GLU A 322 -16.25 7.14 8.25
N GLU A 323 -15.78 5.95 7.82
CA GLU A 323 -16.58 4.72 7.85
C GLU A 323 -16.99 4.38 9.29
N PHE A 324 -16.06 4.53 10.24
CA PHE A 324 -16.33 4.28 11.64
C PHE A 324 -17.37 5.25 12.19
N LEU A 325 -17.18 6.56 11.95
CA LEU A 325 -18.14 7.57 12.42
C LEU A 325 -19.55 7.38 11.82
N MET A 326 -19.63 7.09 10.52
CA MET A 326 -20.92 6.79 9.86
C MET A 326 -21.59 5.57 10.45
N ARG A 327 -20.85 4.50 10.70
CA ARG A 327 -21.37 3.27 11.29
C ARG A 327 -21.91 3.51 12.70
N GLU A 328 -21.17 4.25 13.51
CA GLU A 328 -21.54 4.50 14.90
C GLU A 328 -22.65 5.56 15.03
N GLY A 329 -22.68 6.56 14.14
CA GLY A 329 -23.77 7.54 14.06
C GLY A 329 -25.11 6.93 13.68
N ASN A 330 -25.13 5.84 12.91
CA ASN A 330 -26.34 5.10 12.55
C ASN A 330 -26.88 4.20 13.69
N LYS A 331 -26.12 4.04 14.78
CA LYS A 331 -26.56 3.26 15.94
C LYS A 331 -27.27 4.11 17.02
N GLY A 332 -27.25 5.43 16.86
CA GLY A 332 -27.87 6.39 17.80
C GLY A 332 -26.86 7.04 18.74
#